data_787b5538db463cf08e73448a8100d6a4
#
_entry.id   787b5538db463cf08e73448a8100d6a4
#
_cell.length_a   1.000
_cell.length_b   1.000
_cell.length_c   1.000
_cell.angle_alpha   90.00
_cell.angle_beta   90.00
_cell.angle_gamma   90.00
#
_symmetry.space_group_name_H-M   'P 1'
#
loop_
_entity.id
_entity.type
_entity.pdbx_description
1 polymer ?
#
loop_
_entity_poly.entity_id
_entity_poly.type
_entity_poly.pdbx_seq_one_letter_code
_entity_poly.pdbx_strand_id
1 'polypeptide(L)'
;MGTMSKKCSRIAGILTMAGAMLLFTGCSQTQEEIYQIPEDKKLVIYTSHKEDVYEPIIKEFEERTGIFVELKAGDTIALFDELQQDEPGTFDVMFGGGIESFEECRDYFQPYTVSEAERIQEQYRAEEDVYTPFSVLPTVFIYNNKLVYPVAAPKTWAELQTDRWEGKIAFADPTKSGSSYTALCTMLQVLGEDEETIIRNFCDTLDGNISPSSGEVLEEVNAGTRLVGITSEGMARQKILEGEDITVIYPQ
;
A
#
# COMPACT_ATOMS: atom_id res chain seq x y z
N MET A 1 -78.76 -4.71 26.47
CA MET A 1 -79.21 -5.49 27.68
C MET A 1 -77.96 -5.67 28.50
N GLY A 2 -77.81 -4.99 29.50
CA GLY A 2 -78.38 -4.73 30.80
C GLY A 2 -77.19 -4.82 31.71
N THR A 3 -76.90 -3.77 32.24
CA THR A 3 -77.10 -3.17 33.57
C THR A 3 -76.03 -3.55 34.56
N MET A 4 -75.29 -2.50 34.98
CA MET A 4 -75.44 -1.90 36.35
C MET A 4 -74.89 -2.81 37.45
N SER A 5 -74.21 -2.38 38.48
CA SER A 5 -74.32 -1.22 39.32
C SER A 5 -73.33 -1.34 40.49
N LYS A 6 -72.70 -0.20 40.86
CA LYS A 6 -72.64 0.33 42.26
C LYS A 6 -72.02 -0.58 43.34
N LYS A 7 -71.30 -0.14 44.24
CA LYS A 7 -71.10 1.07 45.05
C LYS A 7 -70.03 0.79 46.11
N CYS A 8 -69.17 1.72 46.32
CA CYS A 8 -69.04 2.52 47.59
C CYS A 8 -68.74 1.75 48.86
N SER A 9 -67.66 2.01 49.54
CA SER A 9 -67.63 2.81 50.81
C SER A 9 -66.34 2.56 51.61
N ARG A 10 -65.56 3.56 51.80
CA ARG A 10 -65.06 4.15 53.06
C ARG A 10 -64.46 3.22 54.13
N ILE A 11 -63.30 3.52 54.59
CA ILE A 11 -62.94 4.21 55.84
C ILE A 11 -61.54 3.79 56.30
N ALA A 12 -60.79 4.81 56.55
CA ALA A 12 -59.84 5.07 57.62
C ALA A 12 -58.69 4.14 57.97
N GLY A 13 -57.51 4.62 57.76
CA GLY A 13 -56.61 5.08 58.81
C GLY A 13 -55.77 4.00 59.45
N ILE A 14 -54.48 4.12 59.33
CA ILE A 14 -53.55 4.18 60.47
C ILE A 14 -52.14 4.42 59.88
N LEU A 15 -51.49 5.41 60.40
CA LEU A 15 -50.08 5.73 60.29
C LEU A 15 -49.23 4.56 60.73
N THR A 16 -48.25 4.19 60.00
CA THR A 16 -46.98 3.67 60.54
C THR A 16 -45.84 4.07 59.65
N MET A 17 -44.96 4.81 60.21
CA MET A 17 -43.64 5.22 59.82
C MET A 17 -42.74 4.00 59.71
N ALA A 18 -42.10 3.74 58.55
CA ALA A 18 -40.91 2.95 58.53
C ALA A 18 -40.13 3.18 57.21
N GLY A 19 -39.00 3.77 57.37
CA GLY A 19 -37.77 3.40 56.67
C GLY A 19 -37.68 3.65 55.18
N ALA A 20 -37.31 4.86 54.77
CA ALA A 20 -36.72 5.13 53.48
C ALA A 20 -35.35 4.42 53.36
N MET A 21 -35.31 3.26 52.72
CA MET A 21 -34.07 2.63 52.29
C MET A 21 -33.83 3.08 50.84
N LEU A 22 -33.11 4.18 50.69
CA LEU A 22 -32.56 4.64 49.43
C LEU A 22 -31.49 3.63 48.99
N LEU A 23 -31.86 2.70 48.13
CA LEU A 23 -30.91 1.93 47.35
C LEU A 23 -30.32 2.88 46.28
N PHE A 24 -29.19 3.48 46.60
CA PHE A 24 -28.30 4.03 45.60
C PHE A 24 -27.74 2.86 44.78
N THR A 25 -28.41 2.48 43.69
CA THR A 25 -27.77 1.79 42.61
C THR A 25 -26.86 2.81 41.92
N GLY A 26 -25.65 2.93 42.42
CA GLY A 26 -24.58 3.57 41.72
C GLY A 26 -24.25 2.72 40.47
N CYS A 27 -24.82 3.07 39.32
CA CYS A 27 -24.18 2.74 38.05
C CYS A 27 -22.83 3.48 38.04
N SER A 28 -21.80 2.80 38.43
CA SER A 28 -20.46 3.19 38.06
C SER A 28 -20.38 2.98 36.53
N GLN A 29 -20.70 4.02 35.78
CA GLN A 29 -20.17 4.15 34.42
C GLN A 29 -18.65 4.24 34.63
N THR A 30 -17.97 3.14 34.42
CA THR A 30 -16.56 3.16 34.04
C THR A 30 -16.55 3.92 32.71
N GLN A 31 -16.34 5.24 32.75
CA GLN A 31 -15.77 5.94 31.63
C GLN A 31 -14.42 5.24 31.40
N GLU A 32 -14.36 4.41 30.39
CA GLU A 32 -13.06 4.10 29.79
C GLU A 32 -12.53 5.48 29.36
N GLU A 33 -11.60 6.02 30.12
CA GLU A 33 -10.78 7.14 29.68
C GLU A 33 -10.07 6.62 28.42
N ILE A 34 -10.61 7.00 27.25
CA ILE A 34 -9.91 6.78 25.98
C ILE A 34 -8.64 7.60 26.12
N TYR A 35 -7.53 6.91 26.33
CA TYR A 35 -6.22 7.54 26.41
C TYR A 35 -5.98 8.24 25.08
N GLN A 36 -6.04 9.56 25.09
CA GLN A 36 -5.69 10.36 23.92
C GLN A 36 -4.18 10.47 23.85
N ILE A 37 -3.65 9.98 22.75
CA ILE A 37 -2.22 10.09 22.47
C ILE A 37 -1.91 11.57 22.26
N PRO A 38 -0.95 12.14 23.01
CA PRO A 38 -0.53 13.53 22.80
C PRO A 38 -0.01 13.73 21.35
N GLU A 39 -0.32 14.88 20.75
CA GLU A 39 0.09 15.18 19.36
C GLU A 39 1.63 15.15 19.19
N ASP A 40 2.40 15.57 20.20
CA ASP A 40 3.86 15.48 20.19
C ASP A 40 4.39 14.03 20.31
N LYS A 41 3.51 13.07 20.46
CA LYS A 41 3.78 11.62 20.49
C LYS A 41 3.10 10.86 19.35
N LYS A 42 2.70 11.54 18.31
CA LYS A 42 2.03 10.99 17.16
C LYS A 42 2.84 11.27 15.88
N LEU A 43 2.93 10.29 15.00
CA LEU A 43 3.54 10.40 13.69
C LEU A 43 2.56 9.85 12.66
N VAL A 44 2.22 10.63 11.65
CA VAL A 44 1.33 10.21 10.57
C VAL A 44 2.18 9.73 9.39
N ILE A 45 2.03 8.45 9.04
CA ILE A 45 2.77 7.83 7.94
C ILE A 45 1.82 7.38 6.84
N TYR A 46 2.05 7.85 5.62
CA TYR A 46 1.45 7.30 4.42
C TYR A 46 2.37 6.20 3.86
N THR A 47 1.81 5.03 3.51
CA THR A 47 2.64 3.93 3.01
C THR A 47 1.98 3.18 1.85
N SER A 48 2.78 2.90 0.83
CA SER A 48 2.41 2.00 -0.28
C SER A 48 2.99 0.59 -0.11
N HIS A 49 3.72 0.33 0.98
CA HIS A 49 4.20 -1.00 1.29
C HIS A 49 3.07 -1.90 1.79
N LYS A 50 3.27 -3.21 1.66
CA LYS A 50 2.39 -4.22 2.25
C LYS A 50 2.65 -4.33 3.75
N GLU A 51 1.66 -4.87 4.46
CA GLU A 51 1.66 -5.01 5.92
C GLU A 51 2.89 -5.78 6.44
N ASP A 52 3.28 -6.86 5.78
CA ASP A 52 4.45 -7.66 6.12
C ASP A 52 5.79 -6.89 6.04
N VAL A 53 5.83 -5.79 5.30
CA VAL A 53 6.99 -4.89 5.21
C VAL A 53 6.94 -3.81 6.28
N TYR A 54 5.82 -3.08 6.42
CA TYR A 54 5.77 -1.92 7.31
C TYR A 54 5.52 -2.28 8.78
N GLU A 55 4.73 -3.32 9.07
CA GLU A 55 4.33 -3.66 10.44
C GLU A 55 5.53 -3.90 11.38
N PRO A 56 6.53 -4.72 11.05
CA PRO A 56 7.67 -4.94 11.92
C PRO A 56 8.52 -3.69 12.12
N ILE A 57 8.61 -2.83 11.11
CA ILE A 57 9.39 -1.57 11.18
C ILE A 57 8.69 -0.58 12.10
N ILE A 58 7.38 -0.39 11.92
CA ILE A 58 6.57 0.53 12.74
C ILE A 58 6.55 0.08 14.19
N LYS A 59 6.31 -1.21 14.43
CA LYS A 59 6.31 -1.77 15.78
C LYS A 59 7.63 -1.51 16.50
N GLU A 60 8.77 -1.78 15.86
CA GLU A 60 10.08 -1.53 16.45
C GLU A 60 10.32 -0.04 16.70
N PHE A 61 9.86 0.82 15.79
CA PHE A 61 9.94 2.28 15.94
C PHE A 61 9.14 2.75 17.17
N GLU A 62 7.88 2.32 17.32
CA GLU A 62 7.02 2.66 18.45
C GLU A 62 7.61 2.17 19.78
N GLU A 63 8.11 0.92 19.81
CA GLU A 63 8.75 0.32 21.01
C GLU A 63 10.01 1.09 21.44
N ARG A 64 10.81 1.58 20.49
CA ARG A 64 12.06 2.30 20.77
C ARG A 64 11.84 3.76 21.14
N THR A 65 10.86 4.40 20.55
CA THR A 65 10.69 5.86 20.66
C THR A 65 9.57 6.27 21.59
N GLY A 66 8.58 5.41 21.80
CA GLY A 66 7.34 5.75 22.48
C GLY A 66 6.47 6.72 21.67
N ILE A 67 6.72 6.86 20.37
CA ILE A 67 5.92 7.63 19.44
C ILE A 67 4.93 6.69 18.78
N PHE A 68 3.64 7.03 18.82
CA PHE A 68 2.58 6.27 18.16
C PHE A 68 2.52 6.61 16.67
N VAL A 69 2.35 5.61 15.83
CA VAL A 69 2.21 5.78 14.38
C VAL A 69 0.75 5.66 13.97
N GLU A 70 0.19 6.73 13.42
CA GLU A 70 -1.05 6.67 12.66
C GLU A 70 -0.72 6.36 11.21
N LEU A 71 -1.16 5.17 10.74
CA LEU A 71 -0.78 4.67 9.42
C LEU A 71 -1.94 4.79 8.43
N LYS A 72 -1.63 5.31 7.24
CA LYS A 72 -2.50 5.27 6.09
C LYS A 72 -1.85 4.47 4.96
N ALA A 73 -2.37 3.28 4.70
CA ALA A 73 -1.90 2.43 3.62
C ALA A 73 -2.77 2.60 2.36
N GLY A 74 -2.13 2.58 1.19
CA GLY A 74 -2.83 2.72 -0.10
C GLY A 74 -1.93 2.47 -1.31
N ASP A 75 -2.51 2.61 -2.48
CA ASP A 75 -1.75 2.54 -3.73
C ASP A 75 -0.82 3.75 -3.87
N THR A 76 0.39 3.55 -4.41
CA THR A 76 1.42 4.59 -4.51
C THR A 76 0.87 5.86 -5.14
N ILE A 77 0.28 5.76 -6.32
CA ILE A 77 -0.17 6.95 -7.06
C ILE A 77 -1.30 7.66 -6.33
N ALA A 78 -2.28 6.91 -5.79
CA ALA A 78 -3.38 7.49 -5.03
C ALA A 78 -2.90 8.25 -3.78
N LEU A 79 -1.88 7.74 -3.08
CA LEU A 79 -1.28 8.43 -1.93
C LEU A 79 -0.53 9.70 -2.33
N PHE A 80 0.19 9.69 -3.46
CA PHE A 80 0.87 10.88 -3.96
C PHE A 80 -0.12 11.92 -4.51
N ASP A 81 -1.21 11.51 -5.15
CA ASP A 81 -2.30 12.40 -5.56
C ASP A 81 -2.96 13.07 -4.35
N GLU A 82 -3.19 12.29 -3.29
CA GLU A 82 -3.77 12.82 -2.04
C GLU A 82 -2.82 13.79 -1.34
N LEU A 83 -1.53 13.43 -1.25
CA LEU A 83 -0.48 14.28 -0.70
C LEU A 83 -0.44 15.67 -1.35
N GLN A 84 -0.68 15.74 -2.67
CA GLN A 84 -0.72 17.02 -3.41
C GLN A 84 -1.99 17.84 -3.11
N GLN A 85 -3.06 17.21 -2.62
CA GLN A 85 -4.33 17.85 -2.30
C GLN A 85 -4.48 18.16 -0.81
N ASP A 86 -3.69 17.50 0.05
CA ASP A 86 -3.72 17.67 1.48
C ASP A 86 -3.13 19.01 1.93
N GLU A 87 -3.65 19.53 3.04
CA GLU A 87 -3.05 20.69 3.69
C GLU A 87 -1.65 20.33 4.25
N PRO A 88 -0.67 21.24 4.18
CA PRO A 88 0.66 21.01 4.74
C PRO A 88 0.59 20.57 6.22
N GLY A 89 1.26 19.47 6.55
CA GLY A 89 1.28 18.91 7.89
C GLY A 89 0.18 17.88 8.17
N THR A 90 -0.59 17.45 7.17
CA THR A 90 -1.55 16.34 7.30
C THR A 90 -0.84 15.01 7.54
N PHE A 91 0.35 14.84 6.99
CA PHE A 91 1.22 13.68 7.20
C PHE A 91 2.66 14.13 7.48
N ASP A 92 3.44 13.25 8.10
CA ASP A 92 4.84 13.52 8.46
C ASP A 92 5.81 12.77 7.54
N VAL A 93 5.48 11.56 7.12
CA VAL A 93 6.35 10.70 6.32
C VAL A 93 5.57 9.97 5.23
N MET A 94 6.11 9.98 4.01
CA MET A 94 5.72 9.03 2.97
C MET A 94 6.73 7.86 2.99
N PHE A 95 6.24 6.66 3.27
CA PHE A 95 7.06 5.44 3.35
C PHE A 95 6.70 4.48 2.22
N GLY A 96 7.51 4.44 1.20
CA GLY A 96 7.29 3.65 -0.01
C GLY A 96 7.15 4.51 -1.26
N GLY A 97 6.92 3.90 -2.38
CA GLY A 97 6.98 4.53 -3.71
C GLY A 97 8.34 4.33 -4.37
N GLY A 98 8.42 4.66 -5.65
CA GLY A 98 9.67 4.71 -6.42
C GLY A 98 10.26 6.12 -6.45
N ILE A 99 11.53 6.23 -6.81
CA ILE A 99 12.23 7.51 -6.96
C ILE A 99 11.45 8.44 -7.90
N GLU A 100 10.91 7.89 -8.98
CA GLU A 100 10.16 8.63 -9.99
C GLU A 100 8.97 9.39 -9.39
N SER A 101 8.23 8.76 -8.49
CA SER A 101 7.08 9.38 -7.81
C SER A 101 7.52 10.50 -6.87
N PHE A 102 8.66 10.34 -6.18
CA PHE A 102 9.22 11.40 -5.32
C PHE A 102 9.73 12.58 -6.12
N GLU A 103 10.37 12.35 -7.26
CA GLU A 103 10.87 13.43 -8.12
C GLU A 103 9.73 14.27 -8.73
N GLU A 104 8.61 13.64 -9.08
CA GLU A 104 7.41 14.36 -9.56
C GLU A 104 6.76 15.21 -8.45
N CYS A 105 6.86 14.79 -7.20
CA CYS A 105 6.26 15.46 -6.04
C CYS A 105 7.28 16.16 -5.16
N ARG A 106 8.49 16.40 -5.66
CA ARG A 106 9.64 16.95 -4.91
C ARG A 106 9.29 18.15 -4.05
N ASP A 107 8.51 19.09 -4.58
CA ASP A 107 8.17 20.36 -3.92
C ASP A 107 7.28 20.20 -2.68
N TYR A 108 6.73 19.00 -2.47
CA TYR A 108 5.89 18.68 -1.31
C TYR A 108 6.70 18.10 -0.14
N PHE A 109 7.98 17.78 -0.35
CA PHE A 109 8.85 17.20 0.66
C PHE A 109 9.88 18.19 1.18
N GLN A 110 10.08 18.15 2.48
CA GLN A 110 11.13 18.95 3.12
C GLN A 110 12.45 18.18 3.07
N PRO A 111 13.55 18.78 2.60
CA PRO A 111 14.88 18.18 2.66
C PRO A 111 15.27 17.79 4.08
N TYR A 112 15.75 16.57 4.25
CA TYR A 112 16.23 16.06 5.54
C TYR A 112 17.36 15.06 5.36
N THR A 113 18.55 15.41 5.87
CA THR A 113 19.70 14.51 5.86
C THR A 113 19.63 13.57 7.06
N VAL A 114 19.43 12.28 6.84
CA VAL A 114 19.41 11.28 7.92
C VAL A 114 20.82 11.06 8.48
N SER A 115 20.92 10.68 9.75
CA SER A 115 22.21 10.39 10.41
C SER A 115 23.02 9.28 9.72
N GLU A 116 22.35 8.36 9.03
CA GLU A 116 22.94 7.22 8.36
C GLU A 116 23.22 7.46 6.86
N ALA A 117 23.10 8.71 6.39
CA ALA A 117 23.24 9.05 4.95
C ALA A 117 24.56 8.55 4.34
N GLU A 118 25.65 8.55 5.11
CA GLU A 118 26.96 8.07 4.64
C GLU A 118 26.98 6.56 4.33
N ARG A 119 26.04 5.78 4.88
CA ARG A 119 25.92 4.33 4.61
C ARG A 119 25.20 4.05 3.29
N ILE A 120 24.49 5.04 2.74
CA ILE A 120 23.80 4.92 1.46
C ILE A 120 24.83 5.13 0.35
N GLN A 121 24.88 4.21 -0.60
CA GLN A 121 25.77 4.36 -1.75
C GLN A 121 25.42 5.63 -2.52
N GLU A 122 26.44 6.38 -2.95
CA GLU A 122 26.31 7.70 -3.57
C GLU A 122 25.34 7.71 -4.76
N GLN A 123 25.37 6.68 -5.57
CA GLN A 123 24.53 6.53 -6.75
C GLN A 123 23.02 6.40 -6.47
N TYR A 124 22.63 6.18 -5.21
CA TYR A 124 21.22 6.07 -4.79
C TYR A 124 20.76 7.25 -3.94
N ARG A 125 21.65 8.16 -3.58
CA ARG A 125 21.28 9.33 -2.78
C ARG A 125 20.49 10.31 -3.61
N ALA A 126 19.46 10.91 -2.97
CA ALA A 126 18.73 12.01 -3.58
C ALA A 126 19.60 13.24 -3.72
N GLU A 127 19.42 14.00 -4.76
CA GLU A 127 19.83 15.40 -4.77
C GLU A 127 19.00 16.18 -3.74
N GLU A 128 19.66 17.03 -2.94
CA GLU A 128 18.98 17.85 -1.92
C GLU A 128 18.27 17.09 -0.79
N ASP A 129 18.52 15.78 -0.60
CA ASP A 129 18.00 14.97 0.50
C ASP A 129 16.46 14.99 0.67
N VAL A 130 15.70 15.11 -0.41
CA VAL A 130 14.23 15.14 -0.38
C VAL A 130 13.61 13.76 -0.14
N TYR A 131 14.36 12.70 -0.33
CA TYR A 131 14.00 11.32 0.07
C TYR A 131 15.23 10.55 0.54
N THR A 132 15.01 9.51 1.33
CA THR A 132 16.05 8.60 1.79
C THR A 132 15.76 7.19 1.30
N PRO A 133 16.58 6.61 0.39
CA PRO A 133 16.39 5.25 -0.07
C PRO A 133 16.78 4.26 1.03
N PHE A 134 15.95 3.24 1.27
CA PHE A 134 16.24 2.19 2.23
C PHE A 134 16.37 0.81 1.61
N SER A 135 15.92 0.63 0.37
CA SER A 135 16.01 -0.62 -0.37
C SER A 135 16.21 -0.37 -1.86
N VAL A 136 16.74 -1.36 -2.56
CA VAL A 136 16.83 -1.40 -4.02
C VAL A 136 16.00 -2.58 -4.50
N LEU A 137 15.01 -2.30 -5.34
CA LEU A 137 14.09 -3.29 -5.88
C LEU A 137 14.18 -3.30 -7.42
N PRO A 138 15.09 -4.10 -8.00
CA PRO A 138 15.21 -4.19 -9.45
C PRO A 138 13.90 -4.61 -10.12
N THR A 139 13.55 -3.96 -11.22
CA THR A 139 12.51 -4.44 -12.12
C THR A 139 13.02 -5.67 -12.86
N VAL A 140 12.21 -6.71 -12.86
CA VAL A 140 12.54 -7.98 -13.50
C VAL A 140 11.41 -8.46 -14.40
N PHE A 141 11.77 -9.28 -15.38
CA PHE A 141 10.77 -10.11 -16.06
C PHE A 141 10.63 -11.43 -15.31
N ILE A 142 9.43 -11.95 -15.31
CA ILE A 142 9.14 -13.30 -14.86
C ILE A 142 8.48 -14.08 -15.99
N TYR A 143 8.65 -15.40 -16.01
CA TYR A 143 7.93 -16.25 -16.92
C TYR A 143 7.51 -17.56 -16.25
N ASN A 144 6.41 -18.16 -16.74
CA ASN A 144 5.98 -19.47 -16.29
C ASN A 144 6.93 -20.54 -16.86
N ASN A 145 7.69 -21.21 -15.99
CA ASN A 145 8.75 -22.13 -16.38
C ASN A 145 8.24 -23.51 -16.90
N LYS A 146 6.93 -23.78 -16.74
CA LYS A 146 6.30 -24.97 -17.36
C LYS A 146 5.81 -24.71 -18.77
N LEU A 147 5.54 -23.44 -19.11
CA LEU A 147 4.95 -23.05 -20.40
C LEU A 147 5.96 -22.38 -21.34
N VAL A 148 6.99 -21.75 -20.80
CA VAL A 148 8.01 -21.05 -21.57
C VAL A 148 9.38 -21.68 -21.33
N TYR A 149 10.03 -22.10 -22.40
CA TYR A 149 11.41 -22.57 -22.30
C TYR A 149 12.37 -21.41 -22.04
N PRO A 150 13.44 -21.58 -21.23
CA PRO A 150 14.39 -20.50 -20.89
C PRO A 150 15.01 -19.80 -22.10
N VAL A 151 15.27 -20.56 -23.20
CA VAL A 151 15.81 -20.03 -24.47
C VAL A 151 14.82 -19.15 -25.22
N ALA A 152 13.53 -19.27 -24.89
CA ALA A 152 12.42 -18.60 -25.55
C ALA A 152 11.91 -17.39 -24.76
N ALA A 153 12.28 -17.28 -23.49
CA ALA A 153 11.87 -16.18 -22.63
C ALA A 153 12.54 -14.85 -23.04
N PRO A 154 11.84 -13.71 -22.94
CA PRO A 154 12.35 -12.41 -23.36
C PRO A 154 13.49 -11.98 -22.44
N LYS A 155 14.53 -11.38 -23.00
CA LYS A 155 15.71 -10.92 -22.25
C LYS A 155 15.90 -9.41 -22.28
N THR A 156 15.21 -8.74 -23.18
CA THR A 156 15.31 -7.29 -23.35
C THR A 156 13.93 -6.66 -23.42
N TRP A 157 13.84 -5.37 -23.11
CA TRP A 157 12.61 -4.61 -23.25
C TRP A 157 12.10 -4.57 -24.69
N ALA A 158 13.01 -4.51 -25.68
CA ALA A 158 12.64 -4.53 -27.08
C ALA A 158 12.01 -5.87 -27.50
N GLU A 159 12.47 -6.99 -26.95
CA GLU A 159 11.87 -8.30 -27.24
C GLU A 159 10.42 -8.41 -26.73
N LEU A 160 10.05 -7.71 -25.63
CA LEU A 160 8.68 -7.69 -25.14
C LEU A 160 7.71 -6.98 -26.08
N GLN A 161 8.19 -6.03 -26.90
CA GLN A 161 7.37 -5.26 -27.84
C GLN A 161 7.21 -5.95 -29.20
N THR A 162 7.37 -7.26 -29.26
CA THR A 162 7.22 -8.02 -30.50
C THR A 162 5.88 -8.78 -30.50
N ASP A 163 5.32 -9.02 -31.69
CA ASP A 163 4.07 -9.77 -31.92
C ASP A 163 4.07 -11.15 -31.23
N ARG A 164 5.26 -11.69 -30.96
CA ARG A 164 5.41 -12.93 -30.22
C ARG A 164 4.75 -12.90 -28.86
N TRP A 165 4.78 -11.76 -28.19
CA TRP A 165 4.29 -11.57 -26.81
C TRP A 165 2.94 -10.88 -26.75
N GLU A 166 2.32 -10.57 -27.89
CA GLU A 166 1.00 -9.96 -27.95
C GLU A 166 -0.02 -10.77 -27.16
N GLY A 167 -0.70 -10.10 -26.22
CA GLY A 167 -1.69 -10.68 -25.32
C GLY A 167 -1.14 -11.67 -24.28
N LYS A 168 0.18 -11.83 -24.13
CA LYS A 168 0.80 -12.83 -23.24
C LYS A 168 1.57 -12.21 -22.08
N ILE A 169 1.60 -10.89 -21.97
CA ILE A 169 2.29 -10.15 -20.91
C ILE A 169 1.31 -9.79 -19.82
N ALA A 170 1.66 -10.07 -18.57
CA ALA A 170 1.05 -9.52 -17.38
C ALA A 170 1.79 -8.25 -16.98
N PHE A 171 1.08 -7.14 -16.92
CA PHE A 171 1.61 -5.84 -16.50
C PHE A 171 0.53 -5.08 -15.74
N ALA A 172 0.85 -4.61 -14.54
CA ALA A 172 -0.13 -3.89 -13.74
C ALA A 172 -0.31 -2.45 -14.24
N ASP A 173 -1.49 -1.90 -13.94
CA ASP A 173 -1.85 -0.53 -14.27
C ASP A 173 -0.85 0.47 -13.65
N PRO A 174 -0.02 1.17 -14.45
CA PRO A 174 0.97 2.10 -13.93
C PRO A 174 0.34 3.35 -13.30
N THR A 175 -0.94 3.61 -13.53
CA THR A 175 -1.67 4.69 -12.86
C THR A 175 -2.11 4.35 -11.43
N LYS A 176 -1.88 3.11 -10.99
CA LYS A 176 -2.23 2.63 -9.64
C LYS A 176 -1.03 2.00 -8.93
N SER A 177 -0.16 1.34 -9.68
CA SER A 177 0.97 0.58 -9.14
C SER A 177 2.28 1.33 -9.34
N GLY A 178 2.92 1.77 -8.24
CA GLY A 178 4.24 2.42 -8.28
C GLY A 178 5.32 1.54 -8.90
N SER A 179 5.33 0.22 -8.65
CA SER A 179 6.31 -0.68 -9.27
C SER A 179 6.11 -0.80 -10.79
N SER A 180 4.86 -0.72 -11.27
CA SER A 180 4.60 -0.71 -12.71
C SER A 180 4.92 0.64 -13.34
N TYR A 181 4.71 1.74 -12.61
CA TYR A 181 5.15 3.05 -13.04
C TYR A 181 6.68 3.10 -13.17
N THR A 182 7.43 2.66 -12.17
CA THR A 182 8.89 2.51 -12.24
C THR A 182 9.33 1.62 -13.42
N ALA A 183 8.62 0.50 -13.66
CA ALA A 183 8.92 -0.38 -14.78
C ALA A 183 8.69 0.29 -16.15
N LEU A 184 7.62 1.10 -16.26
CA LEU A 184 7.35 1.90 -17.46
C LEU A 184 8.45 2.92 -17.70
N CYS A 185 8.82 3.71 -16.69
CA CYS A 185 9.93 4.67 -16.76
C CYS A 185 11.24 3.99 -17.15
N THR A 186 11.54 2.83 -16.57
CA THR A 186 12.73 2.04 -16.92
C THR A 186 12.71 1.61 -18.38
N MET A 187 11.56 1.14 -18.87
CA MET A 187 11.41 0.76 -20.30
C MET A 187 11.66 1.95 -21.22
N LEU A 188 11.07 3.10 -20.92
CA LEU A 188 11.25 4.33 -21.71
C LEU A 188 12.71 4.78 -21.73
N GLN A 189 13.36 4.76 -20.58
CA GLN A 189 14.78 5.12 -20.46
C GLN A 189 15.69 4.16 -21.26
N VAL A 190 15.43 2.86 -21.24
CA VAL A 190 16.25 1.86 -21.93
C VAL A 190 16.02 1.87 -23.43
N LEU A 191 14.79 2.05 -23.89
CA LEU A 191 14.45 2.01 -25.32
C LEU A 191 14.68 3.36 -26.02
N GLY A 192 14.72 4.47 -25.28
CA GLY A 192 15.19 5.78 -25.78
C GLY A 192 14.15 6.58 -26.54
N GLU A 193 14.48 7.23 -27.59
CA GLU A 193 14.10 8.51 -28.15
C GLU A 193 12.63 8.82 -28.46
N ASP A 194 11.70 7.88 -28.60
CA ASP A 194 10.29 8.16 -28.94
C ASP A 194 9.34 7.48 -27.95
N GLU A 195 9.14 8.13 -26.82
CA GLU A 195 8.31 7.64 -25.72
C GLU A 195 6.89 7.33 -26.19
N GLU A 196 6.27 8.18 -27.01
CA GLU A 196 4.92 7.95 -27.51
C GLU A 196 4.82 6.67 -28.33
N THR A 197 5.78 6.44 -29.22
CA THR A 197 5.84 5.21 -30.02
C THR A 197 6.11 3.99 -29.14
N ILE A 198 7.00 4.08 -28.16
CA ILE A 198 7.30 2.99 -27.22
C ILE A 198 6.06 2.61 -26.44
N ILE A 199 5.35 3.59 -25.84
CA ILE A 199 4.13 3.36 -25.08
C ILE A 199 3.05 2.73 -25.97
N ARG A 200 2.86 3.26 -27.17
CA ARG A 200 1.86 2.74 -28.13
C ARG A 200 2.14 1.27 -28.48
N ASN A 201 3.36 0.96 -28.86
CA ASN A 201 3.77 -0.41 -29.19
C ASN A 201 3.58 -1.35 -27.99
N PHE A 202 3.90 -0.89 -26.80
CA PHE A 202 3.70 -1.68 -25.58
C PHE A 202 2.23 -1.91 -25.28
N CYS A 203 1.38 -0.88 -25.42
CA CYS A 203 -0.07 -1.02 -25.29
C CYS A 203 -0.65 -2.00 -26.33
N ASP A 204 -0.18 -1.94 -27.57
CA ASP A 204 -0.59 -2.88 -28.61
C ASP A 204 -0.17 -4.32 -28.22
N THR A 205 1.05 -4.51 -27.70
CA THR A 205 1.53 -5.82 -27.24
C THR A 205 0.74 -6.34 -26.02
N LEU A 206 0.27 -5.46 -25.13
CA LEU A 206 -0.60 -5.85 -24.01
C LEU A 206 -1.99 -6.30 -24.46
N ASP A 207 -2.42 -5.92 -25.68
CA ASP A 207 -3.74 -6.28 -26.25
C ASP A 207 -4.91 -6.00 -25.29
N GLY A 208 -4.87 -4.83 -24.64
CA GLY A 208 -5.87 -4.41 -23.66
C GLY A 208 -5.86 -5.16 -22.32
N ASN A 209 -4.85 -6.02 -22.09
CA ASN A 209 -4.73 -6.78 -20.87
C ASN A 209 -3.87 -6.04 -19.84
N ILE A 210 -4.52 -5.33 -18.93
CA ILE A 210 -3.88 -4.65 -17.79
C ILE A 210 -4.28 -5.36 -16.51
N SER A 211 -3.31 -5.82 -15.74
CA SER A 211 -3.54 -6.46 -14.44
C SER A 211 -3.96 -5.39 -13.41
N PRO A 212 -4.93 -5.69 -12.53
CA PRO A 212 -5.41 -4.72 -11.54
C PRO A 212 -4.35 -4.26 -10.54
N SER A 213 -3.38 -5.12 -10.24
CA SER A 213 -2.32 -4.87 -9.27
C SER A 213 -1.04 -5.63 -9.59
N SER A 214 0.07 -5.23 -8.98
CA SER A 214 1.34 -5.95 -9.11
C SER A 214 1.31 -7.37 -8.52
N GLY A 215 0.40 -7.65 -7.58
CA GLY A 215 0.16 -9.00 -7.08
C GLY A 215 -0.47 -9.91 -8.14
N GLU A 216 -1.47 -9.39 -8.87
CA GLU A 216 -2.14 -10.13 -9.95
C GLU A 216 -1.19 -10.53 -11.08
N VAL A 217 -0.17 -9.72 -11.37
CA VAL A 217 0.86 -10.06 -12.37
C VAL A 217 1.50 -11.41 -12.06
N LEU A 218 1.82 -11.66 -10.80
CA LEU A 218 2.44 -12.93 -10.37
C LEU A 218 1.46 -14.10 -10.46
N GLU A 219 0.22 -13.88 -10.03
CA GLU A 219 -0.83 -14.90 -10.08
C GLU A 219 -1.16 -15.29 -11.53
N GLU A 220 -1.28 -14.31 -12.44
CA GLU A 220 -1.54 -14.54 -13.85
C GLU A 220 -0.44 -15.37 -14.53
N VAL A 221 0.83 -15.06 -14.22
CA VAL A 221 1.97 -15.81 -14.76
C VAL A 221 2.06 -17.19 -14.14
N ASN A 222 1.87 -17.32 -12.83
CA ASN A 222 1.89 -18.64 -12.17
C ASN A 222 0.75 -19.53 -12.67
N ALA A 223 -0.45 -19.00 -12.83
CA ALA A 223 -1.59 -19.72 -13.39
C ALA A 223 -1.45 -20.04 -14.90
N GLY A 224 -0.51 -19.38 -15.58
CA GLY A 224 -0.30 -19.55 -17.02
C GLY A 224 -1.34 -18.84 -17.90
N THR A 225 -2.15 -17.95 -17.35
CA THR A 225 -3.06 -17.08 -18.12
C THR A 225 -2.29 -16.04 -18.92
N ARG A 226 -1.13 -15.64 -18.40
CA ARG A 226 -0.08 -14.91 -19.10
C ARG A 226 1.21 -15.70 -19.03
N LEU A 227 2.04 -15.57 -20.05
CA LEU A 227 3.27 -16.34 -20.14
C LEU A 227 4.46 -15.66 -19.49
N VAL A 228 4.45 -14.33 -19.51
CA VAL A 228 5.50 -13.44 -19.02
C VAL A 228 4.88 -12.34 -18.19
N GLY A 229 5.61 -11.82 -17.21
CA GLY A 229 5.16 -10.67 -16.41
C GLY A 229 6.32 -9.71 -16.15
N ILE A 230 5.98 -8.48 -15.79
CA ILE A 230 6.92 -7.45 -15.37
C ILE A 230 6.59 -7.10 -13.93
N THR A 231 7.57 -7.24 -13.03
CA THR A 231 7.37 -7.04 -11.60
C THR A 231 8.67 -6.65 -10.89
N SER A 232 8.62 -6.42 -9.57
CA SER A 232 9.83 -6.24 -8.78
C SER A 232 10.48 -7.58 -8.40
N GLU A 233 11.80 -7.58 -8.29
CA GLU A 233 12.57 -8.77 -7.88
C GLU A 233 12.08 -9.35 -6.54
N GLY A 234 11.81 -8.49 -5.55
CA GLY A 234 11.39 -8.92 -4.22
C GLY A 234 10.10 -9.75 -4.26
N MET A 235 9.07 -9.27 -4.97
CA MET A 235 7.81 -9.99 -5.12
C MET A 235 8.01 -11.32 -5.86
N ALA A 236 8.80 -11.33 -6.93
CA ALA A 236 9.08 -12.54 -7.69
C ALA A 236 9.82 -13.59 -6.85
N ARG A 237 10.82 -13.18 -6.06
CA ARG A 237 11.57 -14.08 -5.18
C ARG A 237 10.70 -14.68 -4.07
N GLN A 238 9.79 -13.89 -3.50
CA GLN A 238 8.85 -14.39 -2.51
C GLN A 238 8.02 -15.54 -3.10
N LYS A 239 7.44 -15.35 -4.27
CA LYS A 239 6.63 -16.38 -4.95
C LYS A 239 7.44 -17.64 -5.30
N ILE A 240 8.69 -17.50 -5.71
CA ILE A 240 9.60 -18.64 -5.92
C ILE A 240 9.83 -19.41 -4.62
N LEU A 241 10.01 -18.72 -3.47
CA LEU A 241 10.16 -19.36 -2.18
C LEU A 241 8.88 -20.09 -1.71
N GLU A 242 7.71 -19.60 -2.12
CA GLU A 242 6.41 -20.26 -1.92
C GLU A 242 6.24 -21.51 -2.82
N GLY A 243 7.15 -21.72 -3.77
CA GLY A 243 7.16 -22.89 -4.64
C GLY A 243 6.39 -22.71 -5.95
N GLU A 244 6.11 -21.48 -6.34
CA GLU A 244 5.42 -21.19 -7.61
C GLU A 244 6.30 -21.43 -8.85
N ASP A 245 5.66 -21.72 -9.96
CA ASP A 245 6.30 -22.15 -11.22
C ASP A 245 6.75 -20.96 -12.07
N ILE A 246 7.44 -20.02 -11.45
CA ILE A 246 7.99 -18.83 -12.11
C ILE A 246 9.51 -18.81 -12.08
N THR A 247 10.08 -18.14 -13.06
CA THR A 247 11.54 -17.88 -13.14
C THR A 247 11.78 -16.43 -13.47
N VAL A 248 12.80 -15.84 -12.83
CA VAL A 248 13.20 -14.44 -12.97
C VAL A 248 14.23 -14.27 -14.09
N ILE A 249 14.09 -13.19 -14.85
CA ILE A 249 15.08 -12.68 -15.79
C ILE A 249 15.36 -11.21 -15.45
N TYR A 250 16.63 -10.86 -15.37
CA TYR A 250 17.07 -9.48 -15.31
C TYR A 250 17.20 -8.95 -16.73
N PRO A 251 16.37 -7.97 -17.15
CA PRO A 251 16.43 -7.43 -18.51
C PRO A 251 17.76 -6.73 -18.77
N GLN A 252 18.22 -6.84 -20.02
CA GLN A 252 19.44 -6.21 -20.55
C GLN A 252 19.09 -4.99 -21.39
#